data_e21624f4a92234d950ff8d4734afca4f
#
_entry.id   e21624f4a92234d950ff8d4734afca4f
#
_cell.length_a   1.000
_cell.length_b   1.000
_cell.length_c   1.000
_cell.angle_alpha   90.00
_cell.angle_beta   90.00
_cell.angle_gamma   90.00
#
_symmetry.space_group_name_H-M   'P 1'
#
loop_
_entity.id
_entity.type
_entity.pdbx_description
1 polymer ?
#
loop_
_entity_poly.entity_id
_entity_poly.type
_entity_poly.pdbx_seq_one_letter_code
_entity_poly.pdbx_strand_id
1 'polypeptide(L)'
;MTSTTKRIVQIALGAGLFIAGIATGSLHARSVAAQNIFGQPKTVLHLVIYKFKDATSNNDREVAINGIKDMAAKIPGIKNVWIKTERNQIKDFSGVYAIEFKDAEAAADYAESPVHEAWSKKWQNLRENSLSFQISNP
;
A
#
# COMPACT_ATOMS: atom_id res chain seq x y z
N MET A 1 26.83 -1.49 57.46
CA MET A 1 26.56 -0.49 56.40
C MET A 1 25.72 0.64 56.99
N THR A 2 26.22 1.85 56.99
CA THR A 2 25.51 3.02 57.57
C THR A 2 24.33 3.42 56.69
N SER A 3 23.30 4.03 57.29
CA SER A 3 22.08 4.50 56.59
C SER A 3 22.38 5.37 55.37
N THR A 4 23.47 6.15 55.43
CA THR A 4 23.94 7.02 54.35
C THR A 4 24.41 6.25 53.13
N THR A 5 25.13 5.13 53.31
CA THR A 5 25.59 4.29 52.19
C THR A 5 24.45 3.63 51.43
N LYS A 6 23.40 3.20 52.14
CA LYS A 6 22.20 2.63 51.51
C LYS A 6 21.46 3.65 50.65
N ARG A 7 21.36 4.92 51.08
CA ARG A 7 20.69 5.99 50.30
C ARG A 7 21.46 6.35 49.04
N ILE A 8 22.78 6.40 49.10
CA ILE A 8 23.60 6.70 47.92
C ILE A 8 23.48 5.58 46.87
N VAL A 9 23.49 4.32 47.28
CA VAL A 9 23.31 3.18 46.36
C VAL A 9 21.96 3.19 45.70
N GLN A 10 20.88 3.53 46.42
CA GLN A 10 19.54 3.62 45.85
C GLN A 10 19.39 4.76 44.84
N ILE A 11 20.01 5.91 45.10
CA ILE A 11 20.00 7.05 44.16
C ILE A 11 20.80 6.71 42.88
N ALA A 12 21.93 6.07 43.01
CA ALA A 12 22.76 5.65 41.88
C ALA A 12 22.04 4.61 40.99
N LEU A 13 21.35 3.64 41.61
CA LEU A 13 20.57 2.65 40.87
C LEU A 13 19.39 3.29 40.13
N GLY A 14 18.68 4.23 40.75
CA GLY A 14 17.56 4.94 40.14
C GLY A 14 17.99 5.80 38.95
N ALA A 15 19.09 6.53 39.09
CA ALA A 15 19.66 7.34 38.00
C ALA A 15 20.16 6.48 36.82
N GLY A 16 20.78 5.33 37.11
CA GLY A 16 21.23 4.41 36.07
C GLY A 16 20.09 3.81 35.25
N LEU A 17 19.00 3.42 35.88
CA LEU A 17 17.80 2.90 35.20
C LEU A 17 17.10 3.97 34.37
N PHE A 18 17.06 5.21 34.84
CA PHE A 18 16.45 6.30 34.10
C PHE A 18 17.26 6.65 32.83
N ILE A 19 18.57 6.71 32.92
CA ILE A 19 19.46 6.97 31.77
C ILE A 19 19.38 5.82 30.76
N ALA A 20 19.33 4.58 31.19
CA ALA A 20 19.17 3.42 30.31
C ALA A 20 17.82 3.46 29.59
N GLY A 21 16.74 3.84 30.28
CA GLY A 21 15.40 3.97 29.70
C GLY A 21 15.34 5.06 28.61
N ILE A 22 15.98 6.20 28.83
CA ILE A 22 16.03 7.28 27.84
C ILE A 22 16.86 6.85 26.61
N ALA A 23 17.99 6.18 26.81
CA ALA A 23 18.83 5.74 25.71
C ALA A 23 18.15 4.70 24.83
N THR A 24 17.47 3.70 25.43
CA THR A 24 16.73 2.68 24.68
C THR A 24 15.52 3.25 23.98
N GLY A 25 14.77 4.15 24.61
CA GLY A 25 13.63 4.82 23.97
C GLY A 25 14.04 5.68 22.79
N SER A 26 15.14 6.41 22.90
CA SER A 26 15.67 7.25 21.82
C SER A 26 16.20 6.42 20.63
N LEU A 27 16.82 5.27 20.88
CA LEU A 27 17.28 4.37 19.82
C LEU A 27 16.09 3.72 19.09
N HIS A 28 15.05 3.33 19.83
CA HIS A 28 13.84 2.77 19.23
C HIS A 28 13.08 3.80 18.39
N ALA A 29 12.92 5.01 18.88
CA ALA A 29 12.30 6.10 18.12
C ALA A 29 13.10 6.44 16.84
N ARG A 30 14.43 6.41 16.90
CA ARG A 30 15.28 6.61 15.72
C ARG A 30 15.13 5.48 14.69
N SER A 31 15.03 4.23 15.12
CA SER A 31 14.84 3.11 14.21
C SER A 31 13.49 3.14 13.52
N VAL A 32 12.43 3.55 14.20
CA VAL A 32 11.09 3.73 13.60
C VAL A 32 11.10 4.89 12.61
N ALA A 33 11.69 6.03 12.96
CA ALA A 33 11.78 7.17 12.06
C ALA A 33 12.62 6.88 10.81
N ALA A 34 13.68 6.07 10.92
CA ALA A 34 14.51 5.66 9.80
C ALA A 34 13.81 4.71 8.81
N GLN A 35 12.70 4.09 9.20
CA GLN A 35 11.90 3.24 8.32
C GLN A 35 10.93 4.04 7.42
N ASN A 36 10.63 5.29 7.76
CA ASN A 36 9.80 6.16 6.96
C ASN A 36 10.65 6.91 5.92
N ILE A 37 10.86 6.30 4.78
CA ILE A 37 11.64 6.87 3.68
C ILE A 37 10.66 7.52 2.70
N PHE A 38 10.52 8.85 2.77
CA PHE A 38 9.75 9.63 1.79
C PHE A 38 10.48 9.65 0.44
N GLY A 39 9.72 9.56 -0.64
CA GLY A 39 10.28 9.51 -2.00
C GLY A 39 10.73 8.11 -2.43
N GLN A 40 10.43 7.09 -1.66
CA GLN A 40 10.70 5.68 -1.98
C GLN A 40 9.44 4.82 -1.77
N PRO A 41 9.20 3.79 -2.57
CA PRO A 41 9.88 3.47 -3.83
C PRO A 41 9.57 4.48 -4.95
N LYS A 42 10.43 4.58 -5.94
CA LYS A 42 10.23 5.40 -7.16
C LYS A 42 9.48 4.59 -8.23
N THR A 43 8.30 4.17 -7.88
CA THR A 43 7.39 3.39 -8.72
C THR A 43 6.15 4.23 -9.02
N VAL A 44 5.38 3.82 -10.01
CA VAL A 44 4.10 4.45 -10.33
C VAL A 44 2.97 3.55 -9.84
N LEU A 45 2.06 4.10 -9.08
CA LEU A 45 0.83 3.44 -8.67
C LEU A 45 -0.34 3.93 -9.53
N HIS A 46 -0.99 3.02 -10.22
CA HIS A 46 -2.26 3.25 -10.90
C HIS A 46 -3.40 2.75 -10.02
N LEU A 47 -4.17 3.68 -9.47
CA LEU A 47 -5.33 3.39 -8.61
C LEU A 47 -6.61 3.53 -9.43
N VAL A 48 -7.52 2.58 -9.29
CA VAL A 48 -8.83 2.63 -9.92
C VAL A 48 -9.92 2.37 -8.90
N ILE A 49 -10.74 3.38 -8.66
CA ILE A 49 -11.97 3.28 -7.87
C ILE A 49 -13.09 2.94 -8.86
N TYR A 50 -13.91 1.95 -8.55
CA TYR A 50 -14.89 1.44 -9.50
C TYR A 50 -16.26 1.15 -8.87
N LYS A 51 -17.30 1.24 -9.71
CA LYS A 51 -18.65 0.81 -9.42
C LYS A 51 -19.08 -0.21 -10.47
N PHE A 52 -19.50 -1.39 -10.04
CA PHE A 52 -20.16 -2.35 -10.92
C PHE A 52 -21.61 -1.92 -11.20
N LYS A 53 -22.11 -2.30 -12.35
CA LYS A 53 -23.55 -2.23 -12.63
C LYS A 53 -24.31 -3.14 -11.66
N ASP A 54 -25.50 -2.75 -11.23
CA ASP A 54 -26.30 -3.53 -10.27
C ASP A 54 -26.59 -4.94 -10.79
N ALA A 55 -26.82 -5.08 -12.10
CA ALA A 55 -27.07 -6.36 -12.76
C ALA A 55 -25.85 -7.28 -12.87
N THR A 56 -24.63 -6.82 -12.51
CA THR A 56 -23.41 -7.64 -12.60
C THR A 56 -23.43 -8.71 -11.51
N SER A 57 -23.38 -9.99 -11.93
CA SER A 57 -23.37 -11.12 -11.00
C SER A 57 -22.11 -11.13 -10.12
N ASN A 58 -22.18 -11.77 -8.95
CA ASN A 58 -21.01 -11.91 -8.08
C ASN A 58 -19.87 -12.68 -8.76
N ASN A 59 -20.19 -13.70 -9.55
CA ASN A 59 -19.21 -14.45 -10.32
C ASN A 59 -18.49 -13.56 -11.34
N ASP A 60 -19.22 -12.74 -12.09
CA ASP A 60 -18.61 -11.84 -13.08
C ASP A 60 -17.73 -10.78 -12.42
N ARG A 61 -18.14 -10.26 -11.25
CA ARG A 61 -17.32 -9.35 -10.44
C ARG A 61 -16.02 -10.00 -10.03
N GLU A 62 -16.08 -11.23 -9.53
CA GLU A 62 -14.89 -11.97 -9.08
C GLU A 62 -13.96 -12.29 -10.27
N VAL A 63 -14.51 -12.76 -11.38
CA VAL A 63 -13.76 -13.04 -12.61
C VAL A 63 -13.07 -11.77 -13.13
N ALA A 64 -13.76 -10.62 -13.12
CA ALA A 64 -13.21 -9.36 -13.59
C ALA A 64 -12.02 -8.91 -12.72
N ILE A 65 -12.15 -8.99 -11.39
CA ILE A 65 -11.11 -8.59 -10.45
C ILE A 65 -9.92 -9.55 -10.48
N ASN A 66 -10.16 -10.87 -10.52
CA ASN A 66 -9.07 -11.84 -10.65
C ASN A 66 -8.35 -11.73 -12.00
N GLY A 67 -9.06 -11.34 -13.05
CA GLY A 67 -8.47 -11.05 -14.37
C GLY A 67 -7.37 -9.98 -14.35
N ILE A 68 -7.34 -9.10 -13.35
CA ILE A 68 -6.24 -8.15 -13.14
C ILE A 68 -4.92 -8.88 -12.86
N LYS A 69 -4.94 -9.96 -12.06
CA LYS A 69 -3.75 -10.78 -11.81
C LYS A 69 -3.25 -11.47 -13.08
N ASP A 70 -4.20 -12.03 -13.85
CA ASP A 70 -3.87 -12.74 -15.09
C ASP A 70 -3.29 -11.79 -16.15
N MET A 71 -3.80 -10.57 -16.20
CA MET A 71 -3.27 -9.49 -17.02
C MET A 71 -1.87 -9.08 -16.56
N ALA A 72 -1.70 -8.83 -15.25
CA ALA A 72 -0.43 -8.41 -14.67
C ALA A 72 0.69 -9.43 -14.90
N ALA A 73 0.38 -10.71 -14.87
CA ALA A 73 1.35 -11.78 -15.14
C ALA A 73 1.89 -11.76 -16.60
N LYS A 74 1.22 -11.06 -17.51
CA LYS A 74 1.53 -11.05 -18.95
C LYS A 74 2.11 -9.73 -19.43
N ILE A 75 2.02 -8.66 -18.64
CA ILE A 75 2.50 -7.32 -19.00
C ILE A 75 3.80 -7.04 -18.27
N PRO A 76 4.93 -6.87 -18.98
CA PRO A 76 6.21 -6.54 -18.37
C PRO A 76 6.14 -5.18 -17.65
N GLY A 77 6.92 -5.05 -16.59
CA GLY A 77 7.01 -3.80 -15.83
C GLY A 77 5.95 -3.62 -14.74
N ILE A 78 4.93 -4.47 -14.68
CA ILE A 78 4.06 -4.55 -13.51
C ILE A 78 4.80 -5.27 -12.38
N LYS A 79 4.90 -4.63 -11.22
CA LYS A 79 5.59 -5.17 -10.04
C LYS A 79 4.64 -5.84 -9.06
N ASN A 80 3.46 -5.26 -8.88
CA ASN A 80 2.48 -5.76 -7.93
C ASN A 80 1.07 -5.31 -8.28
N VAL A 81 0.06 -6.03 -7.76
CA VAL A 81 -1.34 -5.64 -7.83
C VAL A 81 -2.03 -5.82 -6.48
N TRP A 82 -2.86 -4.86 -6.11
CA TRP A 82 -3.73 -4.91 -4.94
C TRP A 82 -5.17 -4.93 -5.44
N ILE A 83 -5.88 -6.00 -5.19
CA ILE A 83 -7.23 -6.21 -5.76
C ILE A 83 -8.31 -6.42 -4.69
N LYS A 84 -7.93 -6.48 -3.41
CA LYS A 84 -8.88 -6.64 -2.33
C LYS A 84 -9.10 -5.31 -1.61
N THR A 85 -10.32 -4.81 -1.68
CA THR A 85 -10.73 -3.65 -0.90
C THR A 85 -11.04 -4.08 0.53
N GLU A 86 -10.18 -3.74 1.48
CA GLU A 86 -10.39 -4.09 2.91
C GLU A 86 -11.47 -3.21 3.57
N ARG A 87 -11.53 -1.93 3.19
CA ARG A 87 -12.50 -0.98 3.72
C ARG A 87 -12.90 0.01 2.66
N ASN A 88 -14.19 0.12 2.39
CA ASN A 88 -14.76 1.10 1.49
C ASN A 88 -15.55 2.16 2.29
N GLN A 89 -15.14 3.42 2.19
CA GLN A 89 -15.81 4.57 2.83
C GLN A 89 -16.60 5.41 1.81
N ILE A 90 -16.51 5.09 0.53
CA ILE A 90 -17.18 5.80 -0.56
C ILE A 90 -18.43 5.02 -0.93
N LYS A 91 -19.59 5.46 -0.46
CA LYS A 91 -20.86 4.72 -0.54
C LYS A 91 -21.25 4.27 -1.95
N ASP A 92 -20.94 5.08 -2.98
CA ASP A 92 -21.39 4.84 -4.36
C ASP A 92 -20.42 4.02 -5.20
N PHE A 93 -19.36 3.46 -4.59
CA PHE A 93 -18.37 2.63 -5.29
C PHE A 93 -18.32 1.22 -4.72
N SER A 94 -18.01 0.26 -5.57
CA SER A 94 -17.91 -1.16 -5.22
C SER A 94 -16.55 -1.50 -4.59
N GLY A 95 -15.50 -0.80 -4.98
CA GLY A 95 -14.16 -1.04 -4.46
C GLY A 95 -13.07 -0.24 -5.16
N VAL A 96 -11.84 -0.61 -4.85
CA VAL A 96 -10.62 -0.04 -5.43
C VAL A 96 -9.63 -1.18 -5.71
N TYR A 97 -8.89 -1.05 -6.80
CA TYR A 97 -7.68 -1.83 -7.03
C TYR A 97 -6.51 -0.91 -7.36
N ALA A 98 -5.31 -1.42 -7.21
CA ALA A 98 -4.10 -0.72 -7.59
C ALA A 98 -3.13 -1.63 -8.36
N ILE A 99 -2.41 -1.04 -9.30
CA ILE A 99 -1.33 -1.69 -10.06
C ILE A 99 -0.07 -0.86 -9.87
N GLU A 100 1.02 -1.50 -9.47
CA GLU A 100 2.33 -0.88 -9.34
C GLU A 100 3.19 -1.18 -10.56
N PHE A 101 3.70 -0.15 -11.18
CA PHE A 101 4.65 -0.23 -12.27
C PHE A 101 6.05 0.13 -11.81
N LYS A 102 7.07 -0.48 -12.41
CA LYS A 102 8.48 -0.19 -12.10
C LYS A 102 8.84 1.29 -12.30
N ASP A 103 8.23 1.96 -13.31
CA ASP A 103 8.45 3.35 -13.71
C ASP A 103 7.29 3.86 -14.57
N ALA A 104 7.39 5.11 -15.03
CA ALA A 104 6.38 5.77 -15.87
C ALA A 104 6.32 5.17 -17.29
N GLU A 105 7.43 4.67 -17.82
CA GLU A 105 7.48 4.02 -19.14
C GLU A 105 6.64 2.73 -19.10
N ALA A 106 6.84 1.89 -18.10
CA ALA A 106 6.02 0.69 -17.92
C ALA A 106 4.52 0.97 -17.75
N ALA A 107 4.17 2.10 -17.10
CA ALA A 107 2.78 2.53 -17.00
C ALA A 107 2.20 2.97 -18.36
N ALA A 108 3.01 3.59 -19.23
CA ALA A 108 2.62 3.94 -20.59
C ALA A 108 2.46 2.67 -21.45
N ASP A 109 3.43 1.76 -21.43
CA ASP A 109 3.39 0.48 -22.16
C ASP A 109 2.17 -0.36 -21.76
N TYR A 110 1.80 -0.34 -20.49
CA TYR A 110 0.59 -0.99 -20.01
C TYR A 110 -0.66 -0.43 -20.71
N ALA A 111 -0.77 0.89 -20.84
CA ALA A 111 -1.93 1.52 -21.43
C ALA A 111 -2.16 1.12 -22.90
N GLU A 112 -1.06 0.86 -23.62
CA GLU A 112 -1.06 0.47 -25.04
C GLU A 112 -1.04 -1.06 -25.23
N SER A 113 -0.95 -1.83 -24.15
CA SER A 113 -0.84 -3.28 -24.22
C SER A 113 -2.13 -3.92 -24.75
N PRO A 114 -2.05 -4.82 -25.76
CA PRO A 114 -3.21 -5.56 -26.26
C PRO A 114 -3.81 -6.49 -25.18
N VAL A 115 -3.01 -6.92 -24.20
CA VAL A 115 -3.48 -7.70 -23.04
C VAL A 115 -4.36 -6.84 -22.15
N HIS A 116 -3.94 -5.59 -21.87
CA HIS A 116 -4.76 -4.62 -21.13
C HIS A 116 -6.04 -4.29 -21.89
N GLU A 117 -5.95 -4.04 -23.21
CA GLU A 117 -7.13 -3.74 -24.03
C GLU A 117 -8.15 -4.87 -23.99
N ALA A 118 -7.72 -6.13 -24.15
CA ALA A 118 -8.60 -7.28 -24.10
C ALA A 118 -9.31 -7.46 -22.76
N TRP A 119 -8.60 -7.22 -21.64
CA TRP A 119 -9.19 -7.22 -20.30
C TRP A 119 -10.14 -6.02 -20.12
N SER A 120 -9.73 -4.83 -20.53
CA SER A 120 -10.46 -3.58 -20.40
C SER A 120 -11.83 -3.63 -21.13
N LYS A 121 -11.90 -4.21 -22.32
CA LYS A 121 -13.16 -4.42 -23.05
C LYS A 121 -14.19 -5.21 -22.23
N LYS A 122 -13.75 -6.28 -21.55
CA LYS A 122 -14.62 -7.05 -20.66
C LYS A 122 -15.04 -6.25 -19.44
N TRP A 123 -14.06 -5.58 -18.82
CA TRP A 123 -14.25 -4.73 -17.66
C TRP A 123 -15.26 -3.62 -17.89
N GLN A 124 -15.18 -2.91 -19.04
CA GLN A 124 -16.08 -1.82 -19.41
C GLN A 124 -17.54 -2.25 -19.46
N ASN A 125 -17.81 -3.49 -19.85
CA ASN A 125 -19.18 -4.00 -19.92
C ASN A 125 -19.82 -4.23 -18.55
N LEU A 126 -19.00 -4.48 -17.53
CA LEU A 126 -19.43 -4.81 -16.16
C LEU A 126 -19.51 -3.59 -15.25
N ARG A 127 -18.70 -2.56 -15.51
CA ARG A 127 -18.66 -1.35 -14.69
C ARG A 127 -19.71 -0.32 -15.11
N GLU A 128 -20.28 0.35 -14.13
CA GLU A 128 -21.11 1.55 -14.33
C GLU A 128 -20.21 2.79 -14.42
N ASN A 129 -19.26 2.91 -13.48
CA ASN A 129 -18.36 4.06 -13.39
C ASN A 129 -16.98 3.65 -12.87
N SER A 130 -15.97 4.44 -13.19
CA SER A 130 -14.66 4.34 -12.55
C SER A 130 -13.90 5.67 -12.60
N LEU A 131 -13.09 5.90 -11.57
CA LEU A 131 -12.12 6.99 -11.48
C LEU A 131 -10.73 6.38 -11.39
N SER A 132 -9.77 6.91 -12.12
CA SER A 132 -8.40 6.41 -12.09
C SER A 132 -7.40 7.54 -11.86
N PHE A 133 -6.33 7.19 -11.15
CA PHE A 133 -5.23 8.09 -10.83
C PHE A 133 -3.90 7.36 -11.03
N GLN A 134 -2.89 8.11 -11.44
CA GLN A 134 -1.50 7.65 -11.37
C GLN A 134 -0.75 8.57 -10.42
N ILE A 135 -0.07 7.98 -9.46
CA ILE A 135 0.74 8.69 -8.47
C ILE A 135 2.13 8.07 -8.38
N SER A 136 3.11 8.87 -8.04
CA SER A 136 4.48 8.43 -7.75
C SER A 136 5.05 9.23 -6.58
N ASN A 137 6.11 8.73 -6.00
CA ASN A 137 6.94 9.53 -5.09
C ASN A 137 7.81 10.51 -5.90
N PRO A 138 8.12 11.70 -5.34
CA PRO A 138 8.99 12.70 -5.97
C PRO A 138 10.44 12.23 -6.16
#